data_0176df4ed55c9380af4ee484df7c1003
#
_entry.id   0176df4ed55c9380af4ee484df7c1003
#
_cell.length_a   1.000
_cell.length_b   1.000
_cell.length_c   1.000
_cell.angle_alpha   90.00
_cell.angle_beta   90.00
_cell.angle_gamma   90.00
#
_symmetry.space_group_name_H-M   'P 1'
#
loop_
_entity.id
_entity.type
_entity.pdbx_description
1 polymer ?
#
loop_
_entity_poly.entity_id
_entity_poly.type
_entity_poly.pdbx_seq_one_letter_code
_entity_poly.pdbx_strand_id
1 'polypeptide(L)'
;DSDHRHRTIRMVPQDGFLFDTSVIENVRFGRNDAQRSEAEEAIDDLGLWPWIEQLPEGLETRVGERGESLSVGERQLVALARAQVADPGLLILDEATSAIDPETEQMLEVTLERLAQGRTTVSVAHRISTAERADLILVFDKGKIVEKGEHSDLVNLEGIYSKLYESWIGNTREV
;
A
#
# COMPACT_ATOMS: atom_id res chain seq x y z
N ASP A 1 -11.30 2.67 -23.34
CA ASP A 1 -10.81 1.32 -23.54
C ASP A 1 -10.44 0.71 -22.18
N SER A 2 -10.99 -0.47 -21.86
CA SER A 2 -10.85 -1.12 -20.55
C SER A 2 -9.37 -1.45 -20.26
N ASP A 3 -8.66 -1.98 -21.25
CA ASP A 3 -7.25 -2.38 -21.13
C ASP A 3 -6.32 -1.20 -20.85
N HIS A 4 -6.61 -0.03 -21.44
CA HIS A 4 -5.85 1.18 -21.17
C HIS A 4 -6.04 1.65 -19.71
N ARG A 5 -7.26 1.57 -19.18
CA ARG A 5 -7.54 1.93 -17.78
C ARG A 5 -6.84 0.99 -16.80
N HIS A 6 -6.81 -0.31 -17.08
CA HIS A 6 -6.13 -1.29 -16.22
C HIS A 6 -4.60 -1.11 -16.20
N ARG A 7 -4.02 -0.57 -17.25
CA ARG A 7 -2.58 -0.21 -17.30
C ARG A 7 -2.28 1.13 -16.64
N THR A 8 -3.29 2.03 -16.57
CA THR A 8 -3.09 3.40 -16.08
C THR A 8 -3.41 3.54 -14.59
N ILE A 9 -4.35 2.75 -14.07
CA ILE A 9 -4.83 2.82 -12.69
C ILE A 9 -4.68 1.46 -12.01
N ARG A 10 -4.06 1.43 -10.86
CA ARG A 10 -3.99 0.22 -10.02
C ARG A 10 -4.51 0.52 -8.63
N MET A 11 -5.38 -0.35 -8.14
CA MET A 11 -5.80 -0.37 -6.75
C MET A 11 -5.07 -1.48 -6.01
N VAL A 12 -4.50 -1.16 -4.88
CA VAL A 12 -3.97 -2.11 -3.89
C VAL A 12 -5.00 -2.18 -2.77
N PRO A 13 -5.79 -3.27 -2.70
CA PRO A 13 -6.79 -3.42 -1.65
C PRO A 13 -6.13 -3.77 -0.31
N GLN A 14 -6.84 -3.53 0.78
CA GLN A 14 -6.46 -3.88 2.14
C GLN A 14 -6.08 -5.37 2.28
N ASP A 15 -6.90 -6.26 1.75
CA ASP A 15 -6.64 -7.70 1.73
C ASP A 15 -5.99 -8.09 0.42
N GLY A 16 -4.67 -8.28 0.45
CA GLY A 16 -3.90 -8.75 -0.70
C GLY A 16 -4.26 -10.21 -1.05
N PHE A 17 -5.20 -10.41 -1.98
CA PHE A 17 -5.49 -11.76 -2.49
C PHE A 17 -4.28 -12.33 -3.24
N LEU A 18 -3.83 -13.52 -2.85
CA LEU A 18 -2.76 -14.26 -3.50
C LEU A 18 -3.28 -15.57 -4.10
N PHE A 19 -2.70 -15.95 -5.24
CA PHE A 19 -2.93 -17.24 -5.86
C PHE A 19 -2.05 -18.31 -5.21
N ASP A 20 -2.52 -19.55 -5.15
CA ASP A 20 -1.73 -20.68 -4.64
C ASP A 20 -0.59 -21.04 -5.61
N THR A 21 0.44 -20.23 -5.57
CA THR A 21 1.69 -20.39 -6.33
C THR A 21 2.86 -19.78 -5.55
N SER A 22 4.03 -19.62 -6.18
CA SER A 22 5.18 -18.97 -5.52
C SER A 22 5.03 -17.45 -5.39
N VAL A 23 5.86 -16.83 -4.53
CA VAL A 23 5.94 -15.38 -4.36
C VAL A 23 6.21 -14.70 -5.71
N ILE A 24 7.21 -15.18 -6.46
CA ILE A 24 7.59 -14.57 -7.74
C ILE A 24 6.46 -14.62 -8.77
N GLU A 25 5.75 -15.74 -8.89
CA GLU A 25 4.61 -15.84 -9.79
C GLU A 25 3.48 -14.90 -9.35
N ASN A 26 3.24 -14.78 -8.05
CA ASN A 26 2.29 -13.82 -7.52
C ASN A 26 2.66 -12.37 -7.89
N VAL A 27 3.93 -11.99 -7.81
CA VAL A 27 4.40 -10.65 -8.23
C VAL A 27 4.20 -10.44 -9.73
N ARG A 28 4.52 -11.44 -10.57
CA ARG A 28 4.33 -11.38 -12.03
C ARG A 28 2.87 -11.14 -12.45
N PHE A 29 1.89 -11.55 -11.66
CA PHE A 29 0.48 -11.23 -11.92
C PHE A 29 0.15 -9.73 -11.92
N GLY A 30 1.10 -8.87 -11.56
CA GLY A 30 0.99 -7.42 -11.76
C GLY A 30 0.75 -7.04 -13.21
N ARG A 31 1.37 -7.77 -14.15
CA ARG A 31 1.21 -7.60 -15.61
C ARG A 31 1.32 -8.98 -16.29
N ASN A 32 0.35 -9.32 -17.14
CA ASN A 32 0.21 -10.67 -17.74
C ASN A 32 1.43 -11.13 -18.55
N ASP A 33 2.18 -10.21 -19.14
CA ASP A 33 3.38 -10.45 -19.95
C ASP A 33 4.70 -10.23 -19.21
N ALA A 34 4.64 -9.97 -17.88
CA ALA A 34 5.81 -9.69 -17.07
C ALA A 34 6.79 -10.87 -17.07
N GLN A 35 8.04 -10.58 -17.41
CA GLN A 35 9.11 -11.54 -17.29
C GLN A 35 9.57 -11.66 -15.83
N ARG A 36 10.23 -12.77 -15.49
CA ARG A 36 10.78 -12.99 -14.16
C ARG A 36 11.72 -11.85 -13.74
N SER A 37 12.60 -11.42 -14.65
CA SER A 37 13.55 -10.34 -14.40
C SER A 37 12.88 -9.02 -14.02
N GLU A 38 11.73 -8.71 -14.62
CA GLU A 38 10.96 -7.48 -14.29
C GLU A 38 10.32 -7.57 -12.89
N ALA A 39 9.92 -8.77 -12.48
CA ALA A 39 9.42 -8.98 -11.12
C ALA A 39 10.56 -8.93 -10.08
N GLU A 40 11.75 -9.44 -10.41
CA GLU A 40 12.95 -9.32 -9.57
C GLU A 40 13.41 -7.85 -9.46
N GLU A 41 13.38 -7.09 -10.55
CA GLU A 41 13.65 -5.65 -10.56
C GLU A 41 12.64 -4.87 -9.68
N ALA A 42 11.36 -5.19 -9.79
CA ALA A 42 10.32 -4.58 -8.93
C ALA A 42 10.54 -4.86 -7.44
N ILE A 43 11.00 -6.05 -7.09
CA ILE A 43 11.36 -6.44 -5.72
C ILE A 43 12.58 -5.64 -5.24
N ASP A 44 13.57 -5.43 -6.10
CA ASP A 44 14.77 -4.65 -5.81
C ASP A 44 14.43 -3.16 -5.61
N ASP A 45 13.68 -2.57 -6.53
CA ASP A 45 13.22 -1.18 -6.47
C ASP A 45 12.50 -0.89 -5.15
N LEU A 46 11.67 -1.81 -4.70
CA LEU A 46 10.94 -1.70 -3.44
C LEU A 46 11.79 -2.05 -2.21
N GLY A 47 13.00 -2.60 -2.38
CA GLY A 47 13.89 -2.99 -1.31
C GLY A 47 13.41 -4.19 -0.51
N LEU A 48 12.74 -5.14 -1.15
CA LEU A 48 12.14 -6.29 -0.50
C LEU A 48 13.06 -7.51 -0.38
N TRP A 49 14.29 -7.46 -0.91
CA TRP A 49 15.24 -8.58 -0.83
C TRP A 49 15.52 -9.06 0.59
N PRO A 50 15.71 -8.20 1.62
CA PRO A 50 15.94 -8.66 2.99
C PRO A 50 14.78 -9.50 3.56
N TRP A 51 13.54 -9.24 3.14
CA TRP A 51 12.39 -10.06 3.48
C TRP A 51 12.37 -11.37 2.67
N ILE A 52 12.60 -11.31 1.36
CA ILE A 52 12.64 -12.50 0.49
C ILE A 52 13.67 -13.52 0.99
N GLU A 53 14.85 -13.07 1.45
CA GLU A 53 15.90 -13.93 1.99
C GLU A 53 15.52 -14.65 3.29
N GLN A 54 14.53 -14.16 4.02
CA GLN A 54 14.00 -14.81 5.22
C GLN A 54 12.97 -15.90 4.91
N LEU A 55 12.43 -15.92 3.70
CA LEU A 55 11.46 -16.94 3.29
C LEU A 55 12.15 -18.29 3.05
N PRO A 56 11.48 -19.43 3.37
CA PRO A 56 12.10 -20.76 3.31
C PRO A 56 12.74 -21.13 1.97
N GLU A 57 12.13 -20.71 0.86
CA GLU A 57 12.59 -20.98 -0.50
C GLU A 57 12.77 -19.65 -1.29
N GLY A 58 12.97 -18.52 -0.58
CA GLY A 58 13.09 -17.21 -1.21
C GLY A 58 11.92 -16.89 -2.13
N LEU A 59 12.21 -16.47 -3.36
CA LEU A 59 11.21 -16.16 -4.38
C LEU A 59 10.30 -17.34 -4.76
N GLU A 60 10.76 -18.57 -4.61
CA GLU A 60 10.01 -19.79 -4.94
C GLU A 60 9.11 -20.26 -3.79
N THR A 61 9.16 -19.59 -2.63
CA THR A 61 8.29 -19.92 -1.49
C THR A 61 6.83 -19.91 -1.92
N ARG A 62 6.15 -21.05 -1.75
CA ARG A 62 4.71 -21.17 -2.02
C ARG A 62 3.90 -20.48 -0.94
N VAL A 63 2.97 -19.64 -1.37
CA VAL A 63 2.18 -18.83 -0.44
C VAL A 63 0.95 -19.56 0.13
N GLY A 64 0.59 -20.71 -0.43
CA GLY A 64 -0.60 -21.47 -0.06
C GLY A 64 -1.91 -20.85 -0.59
N GLU A 65 -3.02 -21.50 -0.26
CA GLU A 65 -4.33 -21.03 -0.67
C GLU A 65 -4.61 -19.65 -0.05
N ARG A 66 -4.91 -18.65 -0.90
CA ARG A 66 -5.12 -17.24 -0.51
C ARG A 66 -3.96 -16.60 0.27
N GLY A 67 -2.76 -17.20 0.18
CA GLY A 67 -1.59 -16.67 0.88
C GLY A 67 -1.52 -17.05 2.37
N GLU A 68 -2.13 -18.15 2.78
CA GLU A 68 -2.20 -18.59 4.19
C GLU A 68 -0.84 -18.84 4.86
N SER A 69 0.21 -19.10 4.05
CA SER A 69 1.58 -19.27 4.54
C SER A 69 2.28 -17.95 4.88
N LEU A 70 1.66 -16.81 4.55
CA LEU A 70 2.19 -15.47 4.80
C LEU A 70 1.33 -14.73 5.82
N SER A 71 1.96 -13.88 6.63
CA SER A 71 1.25 -12.93 7.49
C SER A 71 0.45 -11.91 6.67
N VAL A 72 -0.43 -11.15 7.31
CA VAL A 72 -1.21 -10.08 6.65
C VAL A 72 -0.29 -9.06 6.00
N GLY A 73 0.76 -8.63 6.70
CA GLY A 73 1.72 -7.66 6.19
C GLY A 73 2.52 -8.19 5.01
N GLU A 74 3.00 -9.44 5.08
CA GLU A 74 3.73 -10.07 3.97
C GLU A 74 2.87 -10.22 2.72
N ARG A 75 1.58 -10.55 2.85
CA ARG A 75 0.65 -10.52 1.70
C ARG A 75 0.52 -9.14 1.08
N GLN A 76 0.53 -8.08 1.91
CA GLN A 76 0.54 -6.70 1.41
C GLN A 76 1.83 -6.36 0.66
N LEU A 77 3.01 -6.80 1.14
CA LEU A 77 4.28 -6.62 0.42
C LEU A 77 4.21 -7.22 -0.98
N VAL A 78 3.66 -8.44 -1.13
CA VAL A 78 3.45 -9.05 -2.45
C VAL A 78 2.49 -8.25 -3.31
N ALA A 79 1.41 -7.70 -2.72
CA ALA A 79 0.45 -6.87 -3.45
C ALA A 79 1.07 -5.55 -3.94
N LEU A 80 1.96 -4.94 -3.15
CA LEU A 80 2.73 -3.75 -3.54
C LEU A 80 3.73 -4.07 -4.66
N ALA A 81 4.42 -5.21 -4.59
CA ALA A 81 5.31 -5.67 -5.66
C ALA A 81 4.55 -5.92 -6.98
N ARG A 82 3.32 -6.46 -6.92
CA ARG A 82 2.43 -6.54 -8.10
C ARG A 82 2.11 -5.17 -8.69
N ALA A 83 1.86 -4.18 -7.83
CA ALA A 83 1.57 -2.82 -8.29
C ALA A 83 2.80 -2.18 -8.94
N GLN A 84 4.02 -2.46 -8.43
CA GLN A 84 5.27 -2.01 -9.03
C GLN A 84 5.46 -2.59 -10.44
N VAL A 85 5.29 -3.90 -10.62
CA VAL A 85 5.37 -4.56 -11.94
C VAL A 85 4.35 -3.99 -12.93
N ALA A 86 3.16 -3.62 -12.45
CA ALA A 86 2.11 -3.04 -13.29
C ALA A 86 2.44 -1.62 -13.77
N ASP A 87 3.33 -0.91 -13.08
CA ASP A 87 3.79 0.46 -13.35
C ASP A 87 2.64 1.43 -13.69
N PRO A 88 1.67 1.65 -12.77
CA PRO A 88 0.52 2.50 -13.04
C PRO A 88 0.88 3.99 -12.88
N GLY A 89 0.25 4.85 -13.69
CA GLY A 89 0.34 6.31 -13.52
C GLY A 89 -0.48 6.84 -12.33
N LEU A 90 -1.53 6.11 -11.94
CA LEU A 90 -2.36 6.40 -10.76
C LEU A 90 -2.43 5.16 -9.86
N LEU A 91 -2.00 5.32 -8.62
CA LEU A 91 -2.05 4.31 -7.58
C LEU A 91 -3.16 4.65 -6.59
N ILE A 92 -4.03 3.70 -6.30
CA ILE A 92 -5.07 3.81 -5.26
C ILE A 92 -4.71 2.83 -4.16
N LEU A 93 -4.50 3.34 -2.94
CA LEU A 93 -4.14 2.57 -1.76
C LEU A 93 -5.32 2.57 -0.78
N ASP A 94 -5.79 1.39 -0.40
CA ASP A 94 -6.73 1.23 0.70
C ASP A 94 -5.93 0.70 1.90
N GLU A 95 -5.58 1.63 2.79
CA GLU A 95 -4.73 1.36 3.94
C GLU A 95 -5.57 0.87 5.12
N ALA A 96 -5.59 -0.43 5.38
CA ALA A 96 -6.02 -0.91 6.68
C ALA A 96 -4.94 -1.83 7.25
N THR A 97 -4.33 -1.40 8.31
CA THR A 97 -3.24 -2.09 8.98
C THR A 97 -3.62 -2.40 10.42
N SER A 98 -4.63 -3.22 10.62
CA SER A 98 -4.90 -3.78 11.94
C SER A 98 -4.08 -5.07 12.12
N ALA A 99 -3.33 -5.15 13.23
CA ALA A 99 -2.60 -6.34 13.68
C ALA A 99 -1.41 -6.78 12.79
N ILE A 100 -0.56 -5.85 12.37
CA ILE A 100 0.74 -6.12 11.75
C ILE A 100 1.81 -5.93 12.83
N ASP A 101 2.83 -6.80 12.85
CA ASP A 101 3.98 -6.62 13.73
C ASP A 101 4.79 -5.37 13.36
N PRO A 102 5.50 -4.74 14.33
CA PRO A 102 6.18 -3.46 14.08
C PRO A 102 7.26 -3.50 12.98
N GLU A 103 7.95 -4.63 12.81
CA GLU A 103 9.00 -4.78 11.80
C GLU A 103 8.41 -4.79 10.39
N THR A 104 7.39 -5.61 10.18
CA THR A 104 6.66 -5.67 8.91
C THR A 104 5.94 -4.35 8.61
N GLU A 105 5.42 -3.68 9.64
CA GLU A 105 4.79 -2.36 9.51
C GLU A 105 5.77 -1.31 8.98
N GLN A 106 6.98 -1.24 9.55
CA GLN A 106 8.04 -0.34 9.08
C GLN A 106 8.45 -0.66 7.64
N MET A 107 8.57 -1.94 7.30
CA MET A 107 8.88 -2.37 5.93
C MET A 107 7.81 -1.94 4.94
N LEU A 108 6.53 -2.09 5.30
CA LEU A 108 5.40 -1.64 4.47
C LEU A 108 5.44 -0.12 4.24
N GLU A 109 5.72 0.69 5.26
CA GLU A 109 5.84 2.15 5.11
C GLU A 109 6.92 2.53 4.10
N VAL A 110 8.12 1.96 4.23
CA VAL A 110 9.23 2.21 3.30
C VAL A 110 8.87 1.75 1.88
N THR A 111 8.23 0.59 1.75
CA THR A 111 7.80 0.04 0.46
C THR A 111 6.75 0.92 -0.21
N LEU A 112 5.77 1.42 0.55
CA LEU A 112 4.77 2.36 0.07
C LEU A 112 5.38 3.68 -0.40
N GLU A 113 6.34 4.23 0.35
CA GLU A 113 7.05 5.45 -0.03
C GLU A 113 7.79 5.28 -1.37
N ARG A 114 8.49 4.16 -1.54
CA ARG A 114 9.19 3.84 -2.80
C ARG A 114 8.22 3.65 -3.95
N LEU A 115 7.14 2.91 -3.73
CA LEU A 115 6.11 2.68 -4.76
C LEU A 115 5.43 3.98 -5.19
N ALA A 116 5.23 4.94 -4.29
CA ALA A 116 4.58 6.22 -4.57
C ALA A 116 5.47 7.19 -5.37
N GLN A 117 6.80 7.01 -5.36
CA GLN A 117 7.71 7.91 -6.04
C GLN A 117 7.42 8.04 -7.54
N GLY A 118 7.28 9.29 -8.02
CA GLY A 118 7.02 9.59 -9.43
C GLY A 118 5.61 9.26 -9.91
N ARG A 119 4.68 8.91 -9.02
CA ARG A 119 3.29 8.54 -9.34
C ARG A 119 2.29 9.43 -8.63
N THR A 120 1.12 9.58 -9.24
CA THR A 120 -0.04 10.12 -8.52
C THR A 120 -0.62 9.03 -7.63
N THR A 121 -0.71 9.32 -6.33
CA THR A 121 -1.23 8.36 -5.34
C THR A 121 -2.48 8.92 -4.67
N VAL A 122 -3.51 8.10 -4.55
CA VAL A 122 -4.72 8.38 -3.77
C VAL A 122 -4.82 7.33 -2.67
N SER A 123 -4.70 7.76 -1.41
CA SER A 123 -4.79 6.87 -0.25
C SER A 123 -6.08 7.10 0.53
N VAL A 124 -6.75 6.02 0.93
CA VAL A 124 -7.75 6.07 2.00
C VAL A 124 -6.98 5.97 3.31
N ALA A 125 -6.75 7.13 3.94
CA ALA A 125 -5.90 7.22 5.12
C ALA A 125 -6.57 6.65 6.35
N HIS A 126 -6.00 5.61 6.91
CA HIS A 126 -6.34 5.04 8.23
C HIS A 126 -5.31 5.39 9.30
N ARG A 127 -4.21 6.04 8.89
CA ARG A 127 -3.13 6.51 9.74
C ARG A 127 -2.97 8.02 9.64
N ILE A 128 -2.59 8.61 10.76
CA ILE A 128 -2.30 10.03 10.84
C ILE A 128 -1.12 10.41 9.93
N SER A 129 -0.06 9.59 9.92
CA SER A 129 1.16 9.82 9.14
C SER A 129 0.91 9.88 7.63
N THR A 130 -0.06 9.13 7.13
CA THR A 130 -0.47 9.18 5.72
C THR A 130 -1.12 10.52 5.37
N ALA A 131 -2.01 11.00 6.25
CA ALA A 131 -2.65 12.30 6.05
C ALA A 131 -1.66 13.47 6.20
N GLU A 132 -0.73 13.41 7.17
CA GLU A 132 0.27 14.45 7.38
C GLU A 132 1.22 14.65 6.18
N ARG A 133 1.52 13.57 5.45
CA ARG A 133 2.43 13.57 4.29
C ARG A 133 1.74 13.82 2.95
N ALA A 134 0.42 13.91 2.93
CA ALA A 134 -0.33 14.12 1.69
C ALA A 134 -0.24 15.57 1.19
N ASP A 135 0.00 15.75 -0.10
CA ASP A 135 -0.03 17.08 -0.76
C ASP A 135 -1.43 17.70 -0.73
N LEU A 136 -2.45 16.86 -0.65
CA LEU A 136 -3.84 17.29 -0.62
C LEU A 136 -4.70 16.28 0.15
N ILE A 137 -5.46 16.79 1.11
CA ILE A 137 -6.43 16.03 1.89
C ILE A 137 -7.84 16.40 1.42
N LEU A 138 -8.67 15.37 1.23
CA LEU A 138 -10.09 15.50 0.94
C LEU A 138 -10.88 14.82 2.06
N VAL A 139 -11.67 15.59 2.79
CA VAL A 139 -12.54 15.07 3.85
C VAL A 139 -13.93 14.84 3.30
N PHE A 140 -14.41 13.61 3.43
CA PHE A 140 -15.75 13.22 2.99
C PHE A 140 -16.70 13.07 4.17
N ASP A 141 -17.89 13.65 4.06
CA ASP A 141 -19.04 13.36 4.93
C ASP A 141 -20.29 13.16 4.08
N LYS A 142 -21.03 12.09 4.35
CA LYS A 142 -22.28 11.73 3.65
C LYS A 142 -22.16 11.78 2.12
N GLY A 143 -21.03 11.30 1.58
CA GLY A 143 -20.79 11.23 0.14
C GLY A 143 -20.42 12.57 -0.52
N LYS A 144 -20.11 13.61 0.25
CA LYS A 144 -19.68 14.93 -0.24
C LYS A 144 -18.32 15.29 0.33
N ILE A 145 -17.52 15.99 -0.46
CA ILE A 145 -16.31 16.64 0.04
C ILE A 145 -16.73 17.86 0.86
N VAL A 146 -16.42 17.84 2.15
CA VAL A 146 -16.78 18.90 3.11
C VAL A 146 -15.57 19.79 3.47
N GLU A 147 -14.35 19.24 3.40
CA GLU A 147 -13.11 19.99 3.59
C GLU A 147 -12.08 19.53 2.56
N LYS A 148 -11.20 20.46 2.17
CA LYS A 148 -10.12 20.23 1.23
C LYS A 148 -8.98 21.17 1.53
N GLY A 149 -7.76 20.67 1.65
CA GLY A 149 -6.55 21.46 1.88
C GLY A 149 -5.35 20.62 2.25
N GLU A 150 -4.27 21.28 2.61
CA GLU A 150 -3.09 20.64 3.20
C GLU A 150 -3.31 20.37 4.69
N HIS A 151 -2.50 19.47 5.26
CA HIS A 151 -2.58 19.12 6.69
C HIS A 151 -2.51 20.36 7.59
N SER A 152 -1.51 21.22 7.36
CA SER A 152 -1.29 22.43 8.15
C SER A 152 -2.47 23.39 8.18
N ASP A 153 -3.21 23.47 7.08
CA ASP A 153 -4.38 24.36 6.97
C ASP A 153 -5.58 23.73 7.68
N LEU A 154 -5.84 22.44 7.43
CA LEU A 154 -7.02 21.75 7.93
C LEU A 154 -7.00 21.53 9.45
N VAL A 155 -5.83 21.33 10.04
CA VAL A 155 -5.68 21.23 11.51
C VAL A 155 -6.14 22.50 12.22
N ASN A 156 -5.91 23.67 11.62
CA ASN A 156 -6.24 24.98 12.19
C ASN A 156 -7.68 25.45 11.93
N LEU A 157 -8.48 24.70 11.13
CA LEU A 157 -9.83 25.13 10.72
C LEU A 157 -10.95 24.76 11.71
N GLU A 158 -10.66 24.13 12.86
CA GLU A 158 -11.67 23.64 13.84
C GLU A 158 -12.79 22.82 13.17
N GLY A 159 -12.45 22.14 12.08
CA GLY A 159 -13.40 21.38 11.24
C GLY A 159 -13.51 19.91 11.63
N ILE A 160 -13.95 19.07 10.67
CA ILE A 160 -14.02 17.61 10.85
C ILE A 160 -12.61 17.02 10.91
N TYR A 161 -11.71 17.48 10.04
CA TYR A 161 -10.34 17.00 9.99
C TYR A 161 -9.59 17.26 11.32
N SER A 162 -9.66 18.47 11.87
CA SER A 162 -8.98 18.78 13.14
C SER A 162 -9.46 17.90 14.29
N LYS A 163 -10.78 17.62 14.36
CA LYS A 163 -11.34 16.72 15.37
C LYS A 163 -10.90 15.27 15.21
N LEU A 164 -10.81 14.79 13.97
CA LEU A 164 -10.26 13.45 13.67
C LEU A 164 -8.79 13.41 14.07
N TYR A 165 -8.02 14.43 13.73
CA TYR A 165 -6.61 14.54 14.07
C TYR A 165 -6.38 14.53 15.59
N GLU A 166 -7.12 15.31 16.35
CA GLU A 166 -7.08 15.32 17.82
C GLU A 166 -7.41 13.95 18.43
N SER A 167 -8.43 13.28 17.90
CA SER A 167 -8.78 11.91 18.31
C SER A 167 -7.66 10.91 18.04
N TRP A 168 -6.99 11.01 16.89
CA TRP A 168 -5.85 10.16 16.54
C TRP A 168 -4.67 10.36 17.48
N ILE A 169 -4.28 11.62 17.76
CA ILE A 169 -3.20 11.94 18.69
C ILE A 169 -3.56 11.52 20.12
N GLY A 170 -4.81 11.71 20.54
CA GLY A 170 -5.28 11.33 21.88
C GLY A 170 -5.12 9.84 22.13
N ASN A 171 -5.49 9.00 21.17
CA ASN A 171 -5.37 7.54 21.25
C ASN A 171 -3.92 7.05 21.24
N THR A 172 -2.99 7.81 20.67
CA THR A 172 -1.55 7.44 20.60
C THR A 172 -0.79 7.78 21.90
N ARG A 173 -1.35 8.62 22.76
CA ARG A 173 -0.71 9.04 24.03
C ARG A 173 -1.10 8.19 25.25
N GLU A 174 -2.03 7.25 25.11
CA GLU A 174 -2.50 6.37 26.19
C GLU A 174 -1.87 4.95 26.16
N VAL A 175 -0.78 4.74 25.40
CA VAL A 175 -0.05 3.44 25.34
C VAL A 175 1.35 3.61 25.92
#